data_2b2f88a23af8c6b41c69af4f39c40d7f
#
_entry.id   2b2f88a23af8c6b41c69af4f39c40d7f
#
_cell.length_a   1.000
_cell.length_b   1.000
_cell.length_c   1.000
_cell.angle_alpha   90.00
_cell.angle_beta   90.00
_cell.angle_gamma   90.00
#
_symmetry.space_group_name_H-M   'P 1'
#
loop_
_entity.id
_entity.type
_entity.pdbx_description
1 polymer ?
#
loop_
_entity_poly.entity_id
_entity_poly.type
_entity_poly.pdbx_seq_one_letter_code
_entity_poly.pdbx_strand_id
1 'polypeptide(L)'
;MTETAGGAPAYPYATHLDVKFGPLERIDVPEMVAACTDRWYNQTLCRVNDAVVRLGVVQGEYHWHKHDADDEFFYVVEGQFWIDLEDRTIELGPGQGVVVPKGVPHRPRAPERTVILMVETAAIVPTGD
;
A
#
# COMPACT_ATOMS: atom_id res chain seq x y z
N MET A 1 21.03 5.17 15.18
CA MET A 1 21.08 5.23 14.51
C MET A 1 21.00 5.63 13.89
N THR A 2 20.89 5.84 14.00
CA THR A 2 20.90 6.12 13.40
C THR A 2 20.78 6.40 12.46
N GLU A 3 20.46 6.65 12.27
CA GLU A 3 20.43 6.91 11.34
C GLU A 3 20.79 7.32 10.61
N THR A 4 20.68 7.28 10.50
CA THR A 4 21.27 7.58 9.75
C THR A 4 21.52 8.51 9.18
N ALA A 5 21.95 8.45 9.45
CA ALA A 5 22.77 9.51 8.93
C ALA A 5 22.29 10.08 7.64
N GLY A 6 21.89 11.25 7.60
CA GLY A 6 21.47 11.88 6.36
C GLY A 6 20.40 11.13 5.59
N GLY A 7 19.94 10.05 6.15
CA GLY A 7 18.90 9.27 5.52
C GLY A 7 17.54 9.91 5.67
N ALA A 8 16.57 9.41 4.91
CA ALA A 8 15.19 9.80 5.08
C ALA A 8 14.69 9.42 6.47
N PRO A 9 13.69 10.13 7.01
CA PRO A 9 13.08 9.74 8.28
C PRO A 9 12.57 8.30 8.21
N ALA A 10 12.71 7.59 9.32
CA ALA A 10 12.12 6.26 9.42
C ALA A 10 10.61 6.39 9.56
N TYR A 11 9.88 5.54 8.85
CA TYR A 11 8.44 5.46 8.95
C TYR A 11 8.04 4.20 9.73
N PRO A 12 6.93 4.25 10.50
CA PRO A 12 6.49 3.13 11.32
C PRO A 12 5.74 2.06 10.52
N TYR A 13 6.15 1.81 9.30
CA TYR A 13 5.48 0.85 8.42
C TYR A 13 6.42 -0.31 8.12
N ALA A 14 5.89 -1.53 8.18
CA ALA A 14 6.62 -2.73 7.78
C ALA A 14 6.46 -2.89 6.26
N THR A 15 7.40 -2.34 5.49
CA THR A 15 7.34 -2.33 4.03
C THR A 15 8.37 -3.29 3.46
N HIS A 16 7.88 -4.26 2.67
CA HIS A 16 8.69 -5.29 2.04
C HIS A 16 8.52 -5.23 0.53
N LEU A 17 9.54 -4.78 -0.18
CA LEU A 17 9.50 -4.57 -1.62
C LEU A 17 9.92 -5.80 -2.43
N ASP A 18 10.48 -6.81 -1.77
CA ASP A 18 10.83 -8.07 -2.43
C ASP A 18 9.57 -8.78 -2.94
N VAL A 19 9.66 -9.37 -4.12
CA VAL A 19 8.56 -10.12 -4.72
C VAL A 19 8.49 -11.47 -4.02
N LYS A 20 7.42 -11.68 -3.26
CA LYS A 20 7.31 -12.87 -2.41
C LYS A 20 7.01 -14.14 -3.19
N PHE A 21 6.21 -14.04 -4.23
CA PHE A 21 5.76 -15.21 -5.00
C PHE A 21 6.23 -15.12 -6.44
N GLY A 22 6.84 -16.19 -6.92
CA GLY A 22 7.26 -16.32 -8.31
C GLY A 22 6.15 -16.85 -9.21
N PRO A 23 6.44 -17.02 -10.51
CA PRO A 23 5.46 -17.56 -11.45
C PRO A 23 4.94 -18.93 -10.99
N LEU A 24 3.65 -19.13 -11.15
CA LEU A 24 2.94 -20.38 -10.84
C LEU A 24 2.90 -20.75 -9.36
N GLU A 25 3.40 -19.90 -8.48
CA GLU A 25 3.23 -20.08 -7.04
C GLU A 25 1.87 -19.58 -6.59
N ARG A 26 1.20 -20.34 -5.73
CA ARG A 26 -0.09 -19.94 -5.18
C ARG A 26 0.10 -18.82 -4.16
N ILE A 27 -0.71 -17.79 -4.27
CA ILE A 27 -0.77 -16.69 -3.31
C ILE A 27 -2.04 -16.88 -2.49
N ASP A 28 -1.88 -16.98 -1.16
CA ASP A 28 -3.01 -17.13 -0.24
C ASP A 28 -3.06 -15.90 0.65
N VAL A 29 -3.91 -14.93 0.27
CA VAL A 29 -4.03 -13.67 1.00
C VAL A 29 -4.57 -13.88 2.42
N PRO A 30 -5.64 -14.67 2.65
CA PRO A 30 -6.11 -14.91 4.01
C PRO A 30 -5.04 -15.48 4.94
N GLU A 31 -4.20 -16.39 4.45
CA GLU A 31 -3.12 -16.96 5.25
C GLU A 31 -2.10 -15.89 5.64
N MET A 32 -1.72 -15.03 4.71
CA MET A 32 -0.78 -13.93 4.99
C MET A 32 -1.37 -12.95 5.99
N VAL A 33 -2.65 -12.62 5.85
CA VAL A 33 -3.34 -11.71 6.77
C VAL A 33 -3.38 -12.29 8.18
N ALA A 34 -3.67 -13.60 8.31
CA ALA A 34 -3.73 -14.27 9.61
C ALA A 34 -2.36 -14.28 10.30
N ALA A 35 -1.28 -14.34 9.53
CA ALA A 35 0.08 -14.36 10.09
C ALA A 35 0.63 -12.95 10.38
N CYS A 36 -0.03 -11.91 9.90
CA CYS A 36 0.47 -10.53 10.03
C CYS A 36 0.09 -9.94 11.38
N THR A 37 1.09 -9.47 12.12
CA THR A 37 0.90 -8.79 13.40
C THR A 37 1.25 -7.32 13.37
N ASP A 38 1.75 -6.83 12.25
CA ASP A 38 2.11 -5.43 12.10
C ASP A 38 0.86 -4.55 11.98
N ARG A 39 0.95 -3.34 12.48
CA ARG A 39 -0.16 -2.38 12.39
C ARG A 39 -0.29 -1.83 10.97
N TRP A 40 0.83 -1.61 10.29
CA TRP A 40 0.84 -1.18 8.89
C TRP A 40 1.87 -2.01 8.12
N TYR A 41 1.39 -2.91 7.30
CA TYR A 41 2.18 -3.88 6.58
C TYR A 41 1.94 -3.76 5.08
N ASN A 42 3.01 -3.73 4.31
CA ASN A 42 2.97 -3.66 2.85
C ASN A 42 3.97 -4.69 2.31
N GLN A 43 3.49 -5.67 1.56
CA GLN A 43 4.31 -6.70 0.95
C GLN A 43 4.01 -6.81 -0.53
N THR A 44 5.04 -6.73 -1.36
CA THR A 44 4.90 -7.03 -2.78
C THR A 44 4.67 -8.52 -2.95
N LEU A 45 3.56 -8.89 -3.58
CA LEU A 45 3.15 -10.28 -3.74
C LEU A 45 3.74 -10.90 -4.99
N CYS A 46 3.55 -10.27 -6.13
CA CYS A 46 3.90 -10.82 -7.43
C CYS A 46 4.09 -9.72 -8.46
N ARG A 47 4.62 -10.12 -9.59
CA ARG A 47 4.90 -9.23 -10.71
C ARG A 47 4.08 -9.66 -11.92
N VAL A 48 3.49 -8.69 -12.62
CA VAL A 48 2.79 -8.90 -13.88
C VAL A 48 3.33 -7.86 -14.86
N ASN A 49 4.19 -8.29 -15.76
CA ASN A 49 4.93 -7.37 -16.67
C ASN A 49 5.66 -6.30 -15.84
N ASP A 50 5.42 -5.02 -16.10
CA ASP A 50 6.04 -3.92 -15.36
C ASP A 50 5.28 -3.57 -14.08
N ALA A 51 4.15 -4.20 -13.83
CA ALA A 51 3.34 -3.94 -12.66
C ALA A 51 3.64 -4.94 -11.55
N VAL A 52 3.35 -4.53 -10.33
CA VAL A 52 3.37 -5.41 -9.17
C VAL A 52 2.02 -5.32 -8.46
N VAL A 53 1.67 -6.40 -7.78
CA VAL A 53 0.52 -6.44 -6.88
C VAL A 53 1.07 -6.47 -5.46
N ARG A 54 0.62 -5.55 -4.63
CA ARG A 54 1.04 -5.44 -3.23
C ARG A 54 -0.13 -5.66 -2.30
N LEU A 55 0.14 -6.30 -1.18
CA LEU A 55 -0.83 -6.52 -0.11
C LEU A 55 -0.58 -5.50 0.98
N GLY A 56 -1.64 -4.80 1.40
CA GLY A 56 -1.61 -3.97 2.59
C GLY A 56 -2.50 -4.57 3.67
N VAL A 57 -1.96 -4.69 4.87
CA VAL A 57 -2.73 -4.99 6.08
C VAL A 57 -2.50 -3.82 7.00
N VAL A 58 -3.50 -2.96 7.13
CA VAL A 58 -3.27 -1.59 7.59
C VAL A 58 -4.30 -1.15 8.62
N GLN A 59 -3.86 -0.31 9.56
CA GLN A 59 -4.72 0.36 10.53
C GLN A 59 -4.04 1.65 10.95
N GLY A 60 -4.80 2.73 11.02
CA GLY A 60 -4.27 4.04 11.39
C GLY A 60 -4.07 4.92 10.17
N GLU A 61 -3.13 5.83 10.25
CA GLU A 61 -2.89 6.82 9.21
C GLU A 61 -1.51 6.64 8.58
N TYR A 62 -1.49 6.74 7.26
CA TYR A 62 -0.26 6.92 6.51
C TYR A 62 0.05 8.42 6.46
N HIS A 63 1.22 8.80 5.93
CA HIS A 63 1.55 10.21 5.76
C HIS A 63 1.06 10.72 4.40
N TRP A 64 0.93 12.04 4.27
CA TRP A 64 0.65 12.68 2.98
C TRP A 64 1.83 12.47 2.05
N HIS A 65 1.55 12.04 0.82
CA HIS A 65 2.59 11.83 -0.20
C HIS A 65 1.96 11.83 -1.59
N LYS A 66 2.82 11.76 -2.60
CA LYS A 66 2.41 11.61 -3.99
C LYS A 66 3.43 10.75 -4.73
N HIS A 67 3.05 10.27 -5.90
CA HIS A 67 3.94 9.59 -6.82
C HIS A 67 3.97 10.41 -8.12
N ASP A 68 5.13 10.87 -8.53
CA ASP A 68 5.23 11.83 -9.63
C ASP A 68 5.04 11.22 -11.01
N ALA A 69 5.40 9.97 -11.20
CA ALA A 69 5.48 9.34 -12.52
C ALA A 69 4.44 8.26 -12.78
N ASP A 70 3.75 7.78 -11.75
CA ASP A 70 2.93 6.56 -11.88
C ASP A 70 1.58 6.70 -11.19
N ASP A 71 0.57 6.05 -11.78
CA ASP A 71 -0.73 5.90 -11.15
C ASP A 71 -0.68 4.75 -10.15
N GLU A 72 -1.57 4.79 -9.15
CA GLU A 72 -1.66 3.74 -8.15
C GLU A 72 -3.12 3.30 -7.97
N PHE A 73 -3.37 1.99 -8.08
CA PHE A 73 -4.71 1.44 -7.87
C PHE A 73 -4.82 0.83 -6.48
N PHE A 74 -5.91 1.16 -5.78
CA PHE A 74 -6.26 0.59 -4.48
C PHE A 74 -7.55 -0.20 -4.60
N TYR A 75 -7.61 -1.36 -3.95
CA TYR A 75 -8.80 -2.20 -3.90
C TYR A 75 -8.95 -2.78 -2.50
N VAL A 76 -10.13 -2.62 -1.91
CA VAL A 76 -10.39 -3.10 -0.54
C VAL A 76 -10.92 -4.53 -0.58
N VAL A 77 -10.23 -5.43 0.14
CA VAL A 77 -10.67 -6.81 0.32
C VAL A 77 -11.61 -6.91 1.50
N GLU A 78 -11.21 -6.30 2.63
CA GLU A 78 -12.06 -6.24 3.84
C GLU A 78 -11.71 -5.01 4.66
N GLY A 79 -12.66 -4.53 5.44
CA GLY A 79 -12.49 -3.35 6.29
C GLY A 79 -12.96 -2.07 5.63
N GLN A 80 -12.38 -0.95 6.04
CA GLN A 80 -12.68 0.38 5.54
C GLN A 80 -11.38 1.09 5.23
N PHE A 81 -11.27 1.63 4.03
CA PHE A 81 -10.07 2.34 3.59
C PHE A 81 -10.44 3.70 3.05
N TRP A 82 -9.84 4.74 3.59
CA TRP A 82 -10.11 6.11 3.21
C TRP A 82 -8.88 6.73 2.58
N ILE A 83 -9.08 7.47 1.50
CA ILE A 83 -8.01 8.19 0.83
C ILE A 83 -8.34 9.67 0.89
N ASP A 84 -7.60 10.40 1.72
CA ASP A 84 -7.76 11.84 1.82
C ASP A 84 -7.07 12.50 0.63
N LEU A 85 -7.81 13.38 -0.05
CA LEU A 85 -7.31 14.27 -1.08
C LEU A 85 -7.35 15.69 -0.53
N GLU A 86 -6.77 16.63 -1.28
CA GLU A 86 -6.76 18.02 -0.82
C GLU A 86 -8.16 18.64 -0.71
N ASP A 87 -9.09 18.19 -1.53
CA ASP A 87 -10.43 18.74 -1.60
C ASP A 87 -11.55 17.83 -1.05
N ARG A 88 -11.24 16.57 -0.76
CA ARG A 88 -12.24 15.61 -0.28
C ARG A 88 -11.57 14.33 0.21
N THR A 89 -12.37 13.46 0.81
CA THR A 89 -11.98 12.10 1.19
C THR A 89 -12.78 11.09 0.38
N ILE A 90 -12.08 10.10 -0.19
CA ILE A 90 -12.74 8.97 -0.84
C ILE A 90 -12.82 7.85 0.19
N GLU A 91 -14.03 7.34 0.43
CA GLU A 91 -14.26 6.25 1.38
C GLU A 91 -14.57 4.98 0.61
N LEU A 92 -13.82 3.92 0.91
CA LEU A 92 -13.94 2.63 0.23
C LEU A 92 -14.24 1.53 1.23
N GLY A 93 -15.26 0.72 0.91
CA GLY A 93 -15.56 -0.50 1.63
C GLY A 93 -15.15 -1.74 0.83
N PRO A 94 -15.43 -2.95 1.35
CA PRO A 94 -15.05 -4.20 0.68
C PRO A 94 -15.57 -4.27 -0.75
N GLY A 95 -14.70 -4.69 -1.67
CA GLY A 95 -15.04 -4.81 -3.08
C GLY A 95 -15.01 -3.49 -3.85
N GLN A 96 -14.55 -2.40 -3.24
CA GLN A 96 -14.47 -1.11 -3.90
C GLN A 96 -13.01 -0.69 -4.09
N GLY A 97 -12.76 0.05 -5.16
CA GLY A 97 -11.42 0.50 -5.48
C GLY A 97 -11.39 1.83 -6.21
N VAL A 98 -10.19 2.39 -6.33
CA VAL A 98 -10.00 3.67 -7.00
C VAL A 98 -8.56 3.78 -7.52
N VAL A 99 -8.37 4.50 -8.61
CA VAL A 99 -7.05 4.87 -9.09
C VAL A 99 -6.73 6.27 -8.58
N VAL A 100 -5.59 6.42 -7.91
CA VAL A 100 -5.03 7.72 -7.59
C VAL A 100 -4.03 8.06 -8.70
N PRO A 101 -4.30 9.10 -9.51
CA PRO A 101 -3.42 9.46 -10.61
C PRO A 101 -2.07 9.98 -10.11
N LYS A 102 -1.06 9.84 -10.95
CA LYS A 102 0.26 10.42 -10.68
C LYS A 102 0.14 11.91 -10.38
N GLY A 103 0.98 12.39 -9.49
CA GLY A 103 1.04 13.80 -9.09
C GLY A 103 -0.02 14.24 -8.10
N VAL A 104 -0.97 13.38 -7.74
CA VAL A 104 -2.06 13.75 -6.81
C VAL A 104 -1.62 13.47 -5.38
N PRO A 105 -1.49 14.52 -4.53
CA PRO A 105 -1.21 14.31 -3.11
C PRO A 105 -2.36 13.57 -2.44
N HIS A 106 -2.03 12.60 -1.62
CA HIS A 106 -3.05 11.81 -0.93
C HIS A 106 -2.52 11.25 0.38
N ARG A 107 -3.45 10.90 1.29
CA ARG A 107 -3.13 10.26 2.56
C ARG A 107 -4.07 9.09 2.78
N PRO A 108 -3.57 7.84 2.66
CA PRO A 108 -4.33 6.66 3.02
C PRO A 108 -4.50 6.56 4.53
N ARG A 109 -5.68 6.12 4.97
CA ARG A 109 -5.92 5.79 6.38
C ARG A 109 -7.02 4.77 6.52
N ALA A 110 -6.97 4.02 7.60
CA ALA A 110 -7.93 2.97 7.89
C ALA A 110 -8.36 3.06 9.35
N PRO A 111 -9.66 3.31 9.63
CA PRO A 111 -10.12 3.46 11.02
C PRO A 111 -10.08 2.14 11.79
N GLU A 112 -10.11 1.02 11.08
CA GLU A 112 -10.01 -0.32 11.65
C GLU A 112 -9.05 -1.15 10.81
N ARG A 113 -8.69 -2.34 11.29
CA ARG A 113 -7.80 -3.21 10.53
C ARG A 113 -8.44 -3.54 9.18
N THR A 114 -7.70 -3.28 8.11
CA THR A 114 -8.21 -3.32 6.75
C THR A 114 -7.21 -4.05 5.87
N VAL A 115 -7.74 -4.82 4.92
CA VAL A 115 -6.93 -5.55 3.94
C VAL A 115 -7.18 -4.94 2.57
N ILE A 116 -6.10 -4.51 1.93
CA ILE A 116 -6.15 -3.90 0.60
C ILE A 116 -5.18 -4.58 -0.34
N LEU A 117 -5.48 -4.50 -1.63
CA LEU A 117 -4.53 -4.81 -2.69
C LEU A 117 -4.22 -3.52 -3.44
N MET A 118 -2.97 -3.38 -3.85
CA MET A 118 -2.52 -2.26 -4.68
C MET A 118 -1.90 -2.81 -5.95
N VAL A 119 -2.19 -2.16 -7.06
CA VAL A 119 -1.55 -2.48 -8.35
C VAL A 119 -0.85 -1.22 -8.83
N GLU A 120 0.43 -1.32 -9.08
CA GLU A 120 1.27 -0.18 -9.44
C GLU A 120 2.54 -0.67 -10.14
N THR A 121 3.31 0.24 -10.72
CA THR A 121 4.58 -0.18 -11.33
C THR A 121 5.58 -0.52 -10.23
N ALA A 122 6.53 -1.41 -10.56
CA ALA A 122 7.55 -1.82 -9.61
C ALA A 122 8.45 -0.66 -9.16
N ALA A 123 8.49 0.43 -9.94
CA ALA A 123 9.32 1.60 -9.64
C ALA A 123 8.72 2.50 -8.56
N ILE A 124 7.44 2.33 -8.21
CA ILE A 124 6.82 3.15 -7.18
C ILE A 124 7.47 2.90 -5.82
N VAL A 125 7.86 3.99 -5.18
CA VAL A 125 8.31 3.99 -3.79
C VAL A 125 7.09 4.22 -2.91
N PRO A 126 6.64 3.25 -2.11
CA PRO A 126 5.37 3.36 -1.37
C PRO A 126 5.26 4.59 -0.47
N THR A 127 6.37 5.06 0.09
CA THR A 127 6.37 6.24 0.96
C THR A 127 6.31 7.57 0.19
N GLY A 128 6.31 7.52 -1.14
CA GLY A 128 6.18 8.69 -1.99
C GLY A 128 7.51 9.20 -2.54
N ASP A 129 7.38 10.10 -3.47
CA ASP A 129 8.53 10.73 -4.14
C ASP A 129 8.94 12.03 -3.44
#